data_e659bfe9a6e5905e51e6a1404583e7b2
#
_entry.id   e659bfe9a6e5905e51e6a1404583e7b2
#
_cell.length_a   1.000
_cell.length_b   1.000
_cell.length_c   1.000
_cell.angle_alpha   90.00
_cell.angle_beta   90.00
_cell.angle_gamma   90.00
#
_symmetry.space_group_name_H-M   'P 1'
#
loop_
_entity.id
_entity.type
_entity.pdbx_description
1 polymer ?
#
loop_
_entity_poly.entity_id
_entity_poly.type
_entity_poly.pdbx_seq_one_letter_code
_entity_poly.pdbx_strand_id
1 'polypeptide(L)'
;LRGVTTVAESTYKGNLIATLIRGGCALYAAHTNADAVPTGTSARLAELLELKDHAPLTEGAQPGHGLGRVGTLATPQTLYQVAVALGELLPHTAVGPTVAGDPERLVSRISLCAGAGDSLLSHPDVQKSDVFITSDVRHHPASEAVEQAVLNGGPALINISHFAAEWLWLDQAGAELEAKLGLSVTVSDLNTDPWTFQVQRVGSE
;
A
#
# COMPACT_ATOMS: atom_id res chain seq x y z
N LEU A 1 -18.33 -5.38 0.93
CA LEU A 1 -18.60 -6.16 2.17
C LEU A 1 -18.64 -7.66 1.86
N ARG A 2 -17.47 -8.30 1.83
CA ARG A 2 -17.39 -9.74 1.61
C ARG A 2 -18.00 -10.49 2.83
N GLY A 3 -18.76 -11.55 2.58
CA GLY A 3 -19.25 -12.44 3.63
C GLY A 3 -20.38 -11.85 4.49
N VAL A 4 -21.26 -11.03 3.90
CA VAL A 4 -22.52 -10.65 4.58
C VAL A 4 -23.47 -11.85 4.52
N THR A 5 -23.71 -12.49 5.66
CA THR A 5 -24.60 -13.64 5.80
C THR A 5 -25.87 -13.32 6.60
N THR A 6 -25.90 -12.15 7.23
CA THR A 6 -27.01 -11.68 8.05
C THR A 6 -27.03 -10.15 8.08
N VAL A 7 -28.22 -9.57 8.24
CA VAL A 7 -28.44 -8.14 8.48
C VAL A 7 -28.75 -7.84 9.94
N ALA A 8 -28.56 -8.81 10.83
CA ALA A 8 -28.77 -8.61 12.27
C ALA A 8 -27.78 -7.56 12.81
N GLU A 9 -28.31 -6.53 13.48
CA GLU A 9 -27.54 -5.39 13.98
C GLU A 9 -26.58 -5.73 15.13
N SER A 10 -26.67 -6.92 15.68
CA SER A 10 -25.72 -7.47 16.64
C SER A 10 -24.38 -7.84 16.01
N THR A 11 -24.28 -7.87 14.68
CA THR A 11 -23.03 -8.04 13.95
C THR A 11 -22.58 -6.72 13.33
N TYR A 12 -21.26 -6.46 13.25
CA TYR A 12 -20.78 -5.19 12.69
C TYR A 12 -21.22 -4.97 11.23
N LYS A 13 -21.26 -6.02 10.41
CA LYS A 13 -21.71 -5.95 9.01
C LYS A 13 -23.21 -5.70 8.92
N GLY A 14 -24.01 -6.37 9.74
CA GLY A 14 -25.45 -6.16 9.80
C GLY A 14 -25.80 -4.76 10.28
N ASN A 15 -25.11 -4.26 11.31
CA ASN A 15 -25.27 -2.89 11.80
C ASN A 15 -24.93 -1.86 10.71
N LEU A 16 -23.82 -2.03 10.00
CA LEU A 16 -23.43 -1.16 8.89
C LEU A 16 -24.50 -1.13 7.79
N ILE A 17 -24.98 -2.28 7.35
CA ILE A 17 -26.05 -2.37 6.34
C ILE A 17 -27.33 -1.68 6.82
N ALA A 18 -27.76 -1.93 8.06
CA ALA A 18 -28.94 -1.28 8.63
C ALA A 18 -28.79 0.25 8.68
N THR A 19 -27.60 0.75 9.06
CA THR A 19 -27.28 2.18 9.08
C THR A 19 -27.39 2.81 7.69
N LEU A 20 -26.81 2.17 6.67
CA LEU A 20 -26.88 2.63 5.28
C LEU A 20 -28.33 2.67 4.76
N ILE A 21 -29.10 1.61 5.01
CA ILE A 21 -30.51 1.54 4.59
C ILE A 21 -31.32 2.66 5.23
N ARG A 22 -31.21 2.87 6.56
CA ARG A 22 -31.93 3.93 7.28
C ARG A 22 -31.49 5.33 6.83
N GLY A 23 -30.22 5.50 6.49
CA GLY A 23 -29.67 6.75 5.97
C GLY A 23 -29.97 7.01 4.49
N GLY A 24 -30.60 6.07 3.78
CA GLY A 24 -30.83 6.18 2.34
C GLY A 24 -29.53 6.24 1.52
N CYS A 25 -28.45 5.66 2.04
CA CYS A 25 -27.11 5.73 1.44
C CYS A 25 -26.81 4.46 0.63
N ALA A 26 -26.31 4.64 -0.59
CA ALA A 26 -25.72 3.55 -1.37
C ALA A 26 -24.27 3.28 -0.91
N LEU A 27 -23.83 2.04 -1.03
CA LEU A 27 -22.45 1.64 -0.79
C LEU A 27 -21.84 1.12 -2.10
N TYR A 28 -20.73 1.72 -2.51
CA TYR A 28 -19.87 1.19 -3.56
C TYR A 28 -18.52 0.81 -2.94
N ALA A 29 -18.03 -0.40 -3.24
CA ALA A 29 -16.73 -0.86 -2.79
C ALA A 29 -15.79 -1.03 -3.99
N ALA A 30 -14.69 -0.30 -3.99
CA ALA A 30 -13.56 -0.53 -4.87
C ALA A 30 -12.53 -1.42 -4.15
N HIS A 31 -11.88 -2.31 -4.89
CA HIS A 31 -10.83 -3.20 -4.38
C HIS A 31 -9.73 -3.28 -5.45
N THR A 32 -9.40 -4.44 -5.99
CA THR A 32 -8.39 -4.62 -7.04
C THR A 32 -8.60 -3.73 -8.28
N ASN A 33 -9.83 -3.31 -8.56
CA ASN A 33 -10.11 -2.33 -9.61
C ASN A 33 -9.57 -0.92 -9.29
N ALA A 34 -9.37 -0.58 -8.01
CA ALA A 34 -8.70 0.64 -7.59
C ALA A 34 -7.16 0.53 -7.71
N ASP A 35 -6.62 -0.68 -7.60
CA ASP A 35 -5.17 -0.93 -7.70
C ASP A 35 -4.70 -0.97 -9.14
N ALA A 36 -5.53 -1.57 -10.01
CA ALA A 36 -5.11 -1.94 -11.37
C ALA A 36 -5.15 -0.80 -12.39
N VAL A 37 -5.81 0.32 -12.09
CA VAL A 37 -5.90 1.45 -13.03
C VAL A 37 -4.59 2.26 -13.08
N PRO A 38 -4.31 2.98 -14.19
CA PRO A 38 -3.10 3.79 -14.31
C PRO A 38 -2.92 4.84 -13.20
N THR A 39 -4.02 5.34 -12.66
CA THR A 39 -4.09 6.32 -11.56
C THR A 39 -4.44 5.67 -10.21
N GLY A 40 -4.20 4.38 -10.06
CA GLY A 40 -4.59 3.60 -8.87
C GLY A 40 -3.64 3.76 -7.68
N THR A 41 -3.92 3.02 -6.62
CA THR A 41 -3.23 3.11 -5.31
C THR A 41 -1.70 3.02 -5.43
N SER A 42 -1.20 2.00 -6.12
CA SER A 42 0.25 1.80 -6.32
C SER A 42 0.87 2.85 -7.25
N ALA A 43 0.13 3.34 -8.25
CA ALA A 43 0.61 4.43 -9.11
C ALA A 43 0.75 5.72 -8.31
N ARG A 44 -0.24 6.02 -7.47
CA ARG A 44 -0.20 7.19 -6.59
C ARG A 44 1.00 7.17 -5.63
N LEU A 45 1.28 6.02 -5.01
CA LEU A 45 2.46 5.89 -4.15
C LEU A 45 3.76 6.05 -4.94
N ALA A 46 3.85 5.52 -6.17
CA ALA A 46 5.01 5.69 -7.03
C ALA A 46 5.22 7.16 -7.44
N GLU A 47 4.14 7.89 -7.75
CA GLU A 47 4.18 9.33 -8.04
C GLU A 47 4.69 10.15 -6.84
N LEU A 48 4.16 9.87 -5.64
CA LEU A 48 4.54 10.57 -4.42
C LEU A 48 5.98 10.29 -3.99
N LEU A 49 6.52 9.11 -4.33
CA LEU A 49 7.95 8.79 -4.21
C LEU A 49 8.78 9.33 -5.37
N GLU A 50 8.17 10.07 -6.31
CA GLU A 50 8.82 10.65 -7.49
C GLU A 50 9.55 9.63 -8.38
N LEU A 51 9.06 8.38 -8.43
CA LEU A 51 9.66 7.35 -9.26
C LEU A 51 9.56 7.70 -10.74
N LYS A 52 10.67 7.65 -11.44
CA LYS A 52 10.77 7.84 -12.89
C LYS A 52 10.47 6.54 -13.62
N ASP A 53 9.89 6.66 -14.81
CA ASP A 53 9.62 5.57 -15.76
C ASP A 53 8.90 4.38 -15.11
N HIS A 54 8.01 4.66 -14.14
CA HIS A 54 7.32 3.61 -13.44
C HIS A 54 6.27 2.92 -14.31
N ALA A 55 6.21 1.60 -14.20
CA ALA A 55 5.29 0.73 -14.92
C ALA A 55 4.66 -0.31 -13.97
N PRO A 56 3.52 -0.92 -14.33
CA PRO A 56 2.95 -2.02 -13.55
C PRO A 56 3.95 -3.17 -13.38
N LEU A 57 3.96 -3.80 -12.21
CA LEU A 57 4.68 -5.06 -11.96
C LEU A 57 4.02 -6.22 -12.73
N THR A 58 2.69 -6.29 -12.67
CA THR A 58 1.93 -7.26 -13.45
C THR A 58 1.08 -6.51 -14.46
N GLU A 59 1.23 -6.83 -15.74
CA GLU A 59 0.44 -6.18 -16.78
C GLU A 59 -1.03 -6.63 -16.74
N GLY A 60 -1.92 -5.66 -16.88
CA GLY A 60 -3.35 -5.88 -17.06
C GLY A 60 -3.73 -6.04 -18.55
N ALA A 61 -5.02 -6.22 -18.81
CA ALA A 61 -5.53 -6.37 -20.18
C ALA A 61 -5.44 -5.09 -21.02
N GLN A 62 -5.24 -3.93 -20.41
CA GLN A 62 -5.12 -2.65 -21.11
C GLN A 62 -3.77 -2.01 -20.78
N PRO A 63 -3.18 -1.24 -21.72
CA PRO A 63 -1.91 -0.57 -21.50
C PRO A 63 -1.92 0.32 -20.23
N GLY A 64 -0.88 0.23 -19.43
CA GLY A 64 -0.74 0.98 -18.18
C GLY A 64 -1.56 0.46 -16.99
N HIS A 65 -2.49 -0.49 -17.24
CA HIS A 65 -3.21 -1.19 -16.18
C HIS A 65 -2.36 -2.34 -15.63
N GLY A 66 -2.53 -2.63 -14.34
CA GLY A 66 -1.86 -3.75 -13.68
C GLY A 66 -1.52 -3.46 -12.24
N LEU A 67 -1.16 -4.51 -11.50
CA LEU A 67 -0.90 -4.42 -10.06
C LEU A 67 0.54 -4.00 -9.77
N GLY A 68 0.69 -3.30 -8.65
CA GLY A 68 1.98 -2.79 -8.22
C GLY A 68 2.59 -1.79 -9.18
N ARG A 69 3.77 -1.29 -8.85
CA ARG A 69 4.60 -0.46 -9.74
C ARG A 69 6.07 -0.80 -9.53
N VAL A 70 6.85 -0.59 -10.57
CA VAL A 70 8.31 -0.61 -10.51
C VAL A 70 8.83 0.62 -11.24
N GLY A 71 9.80 1.30 -10.65
CA GLY A 71 10.40 2.51 -11.22
C GLY A 71 11.75 2.81 -10.58
N THR A 72 12.33 3.95 -10.92
CA THR A 72 13.66 4.35 -10.43
C THR A 72 13.63 5.71 -9.75
N LEU A 73 14.43 5.88 -8.72
CA LEU A 73 14.72 7.18 -8.14
C LEU A 73 15.62 7.99 -9.09
N ALA A 74 15.41 9.29 -9.16
CA ALA A 74 16.27 10.19 -9.95
C ALA A 74 17.71 10.22 -9.40
N THR A 75 17.87 10.06 -8.09
CA THR A 75 19.16 9.98 -7.39
C THR A 75 19.07 8.82 -6.38
N PRO A 76 20.07 7.94 -6.32
CA PRO A 76 20.10 6.89 -5.32
C PRO A 76 20.01 7.44 -3.89
N GLN A 77 19.25 6.78 -3.04
CA GLN A 77 19.08 7.09 -1.62
C GLN A 77 19.45 5.87 -0.78
N THR A 78 19.76 6.06 0.50
CA THR A 78 19.92 4.91 1.40
C THR A 78 18.54 4.30 1.71
N LEU A 79 18.51 3.02 2.04
CA LEU A 79 17.28 2.34 2.47
C LEU A 79 16.63 3.06 3.66
N TYR A 80 17.46 3.59 4.57
CA TYR A 80 17.00 4.41 5.69
C TYR A 80 16.29 5.69 5.23
N GLN A 81 16.88 6.41 4.25
CA GLN A 81 16.27 7.64 3.70
C GLN A 81 14.92 7.35 3.03
N VAL A 82 14.82 6.24 2.27
CA VAL A 82 13.54 5.83 1.66
C VAL A 82 12.50 5.51 2.74
N ALA A 83 12.88 4.82 3.81
CA ALA A 83 11.96 4.50 4.90
C ALA A 83 11.50 5.76 5.66
N VAL A 84 12.40 6.72 5.88
CA VAL A 84 12.05 8.02 6.49
C VAL A 84 11.08 8.79 5.60
N ALA A 85 11.37 8.90 4.30
CA ALA A 85 10.49 9.58 3.35
C ALA A 85 9.07 8.97 3.33
N LEU A 86 8.98 7.63 3.39
CA LEU A 86 7.69 6.95 3.55
C LEU A 86 6.98 7.31 4.86
N GLY A 87 7.72 7.38 5.97
CA GLY A 87 7.17 7.77 7.27
C GLY A 87 6.62 9.21 7.29
N GLU A 88 7.22 10.11 6.52
CA GLU A 88 6.76 11.50 6.36
C GLU A 88 5.58 11.64 5.40
N LEU A 89 5.55 10.80 4.36
CA LEU A 89 4.53 10.83 3.32
C LEU A 89 3.20 10.20 3.76
N LEU A 90 3.26 9.12 4.51
CA LEU A 90 2.10 8.33 4.90
C LEU A 90 1.29 9.02 6.01
N PRO A 91 -0.05 8.90 6.01
CA PRO A 91 -0.85 9.33 7.15
C PRO A 91 -0.42 8.59 8.42
N HIS A 92 -0.51 9.28 9.55
CA HIS A 92 -0.07 8.75 10.83
C HIS A 92 -0.82 7.48 11.21
N THR A 93 -0.08 6.43 11.54
CA THR A 93 -0.59 5.14 12.05
C THR A 93 0.23 4.72 13.27
N ALA A 94 -0.30 3.78 14.05
CA ALA A 94 0.38 3.29 15.26
C ALA A 94 1.73 2.63 14.95
N VAL A 95 1.86 2.06 13.76
CA VAL A 95 3.09 1.39 13.30
C VAL A 95 3.58 2.10 12.05
N GLY A 96 4.75 2.71 12.14
CA GLY A 96 5.45 3.28 10.97
C GLY A 96 6.03 2.20 10.05
N PRO A 97 6.77 2.61 9.01
CA PRO A 97 7.48 1.66 8.14
C PRO A 97 8.41 0.74 8.93
N THR A 98 8.28 -0.57 8.71
CA THR A 98 9.20 -1.58 9.25
C THR A 98 10.08 -2.11 8.14
N VAL A 99 11.37 -2.27 8.38
CA VAL A 99 12.38 -2.50 7.35
C VAL A 99 13.17 -3.79 7.62
N ALA A 100 13.37 -4.59 6.58
CA ALA A 100 14.31 -5.70 6.58
C ALA A 100 15.37 -5.44 5.52
N GLY A 101 16.60 -5.16 5.95
CA GLY A 101 17.76 -4.85 5.10
C GLY A 101 18.77 -3.93 5.79
N ASP A 102 19.91 -3.73 5.16
CA ASP A 102 20.94 -2.82 5.63
C ASP A 102 20.48 -1.35 5.44
N PRO A 103 20.42 -0.52 6.48
CA PRO A 103 20.01 0.88 6.38
C PRO A 103 20.85 1.70 5.40
N GLU A 104 22.14 1.37 5.23
CA GLU A 104 23.08 2.06 4.34
C GLU A 104 23.05 1.53 2.89
N ARG A 105 22.27 0.48 2.61
CA ARG A 105 22.10 -0.04 1.25
C ARG A 105 21.59 1.06 0.33
N LEU A 106 22.29 1.27 -0.80
CA LEU A 106 21.82 2.19 -1.82
C LEU A 106 20.65 1.61 -2.60
N VAL A 107 19.62 2.43 -2.75
CA VAL A 107 18.36 2.14 -3.44
C VAL A 107 18.24 3.07 -4.62
N SER A 108 18.12 2.50 -5.80
CA SER A 108 17.83 3.19 -7.06
C SER A 108 16.55 2.69 -7.69
N ARG A 109 16.36 1.36 -7.73
CA ARG A 109 15.19 0.71 -8.31
C ARG A 109 14.24 0.24 -7.20
N ILE A 110 13.03 0.76 -7.23
CA ILE A 110 11.98 0.45 -6.26
C ILE A 110 10.86 -0.31 -6.96
N SER A 111 10.46 -1.43 -6.38
CA SER A 111 9.18 -2.07 -6.66
C SER A 111 8.24 -1.84 -5.48
N LEU A 112 6.95 -1.68 -5.75
CA LEU A 112 5.96 -1.43 -4.70
C LEU A 112 4.59 -2.01 -5.05
N CYS A 113 3.82 -2.32 -4.00
CA CYS A 113 2.42 -2.66 -4.06
C CYS A 113 1.72 -2.02 -2.86
N ALA A 114 0.92 -0.98 -3.10
CA ALA A 114 0.07 -0.40 -2.06
C ALA A 114 -1.01 -1.42 -1.68
N GLY A 115 -1.09 -1.78 -0.40
CA GLY A 115 -1.87 -2.93 0.06
C GLY A 115 -1.03 -4.20 0.15
N ALA A 116 -1.69 -5.36 0.34
CA ALA A 116 -1.02 -6.65 0.55
C ALA A 116 -0.37 -7.18 -0.73
N GLY A 117 0.95 -7.28 -0.74
CA GLY A 117 1.73 -7.70 -1.91
C GLY A 117 2.68 -8.87 -1.66
N ASP A 118 2.50 -9.64 -0.59
CA ASP A 118 3.39 -10.78 -0.28
C ASP A 118 3.44 -11.83 -1.41
N SER A 119 2.38 -11.95 -2.20
CA SER A 119 2.34 -12.82 -3.38
C SER A 119 3.27 -12.37 -4.52
N LEU A 120 3.72 -11.13 -4.52
CA LEU A 120 4.62 -10.56 -5.54
C LEU A 120 6.11 -10.71 -5.17
N LEU A 121 6.44 -11.20 -3.99
CA LEU A 121 7.83 -11.36 -3.53
C LEU A 121 8.70 -12.15 -4.52
N SER A 122 8.14 -13.16 -5.19
CA SER A 122 8.85 -13.96 -6.19
C SER A 122 8.81 -13.38 -7.62
N HIS A 123 8.17 -12.24 -7.81
CA HIS A 123 8.05 -11.63 -9.15
C HIS A 123 9.44 -11.20 -9.66
N PRO A 124 9.79 -11.46 -10.95
CA PRO A 124 11.12 -11.18 -11.49
C PRO A 124 11.58 -9.72 -11.34
N ASP A 125 10.67 -8.75 -11.49
CA ASP A 125 11.01 -7.34 -11.32
C ASP A 125 11.15 -6.93 -9.85
N VAL A 126 10.44 -7.58 -8.93
CA VAL A 126 10.67 -7.43 -7.49
C VAL A 126 12.05 -7.96 -7.13
N GLN A 127 12.42 -9.14 -7.60
CA GLN A 127 13.73 -9.74 -7.35
C GLN A 127 14.91 -8.93 -7.92
N LYS A 128 14.67 -8.11 -8.95
CA LYS A 128 15.68 -7.21 -9.55
C LYS A 128 15.69 -5.81 -8.94
N SER A 129 14.79 -5.52 -8.02
CA SER A 129 14.72 -4.23 -7.35
C SER A 129 15.64 -4.18 -6.14
N ASP A 130 16.04 -2.98 -5.74
CA ASP A 130 16.85 -2.77 -4.53
C ASP A 130 15.99 -2.88 -3.26
N VAL A 131 14.73 -2.49 -3.37
CA VAL A 131 13.74 -2.59 -2.28
C VAL A 131 12.35 -2.92 -2.84
N PHE A 132 11.58 -3.69 -2.08
CA PHE A 132 10.15 -3.90 -2.30
C PHE A 132 9.35 -3.30 -1.14
N ILE A 133 8.44 -2.38 -1.47
CA ILE A 133 7.56 -1.69 -0.51
C ILE A 133 6.16 -2.28 -0.64
N THR A 134 5.59 -2.78 0.46
CA THR A 134 4.23 -3.34 0.46
C THR A 134 3.64 -3.36 1.86
N SER A 135 2.43 -3.91 2.02
CA SER A 135 1.73 -4.04 3.29
C SER A 135 1.45 -5.50 3.63
N ASP A 136 1.11 -5.75 4.88
CA ASP A 136 0.63 -7.05 5.40
C ASP A 136 1.58 -8.23 5.12
N VAL A 137 2.88 -7.96 5.07
CA VAL A 137 3.87 -9.04 4.87
C VAL A 137 3.91 -9.91 6.12
N ARG A 138 3.50 -11.17 5.96
CA ARG A 138 3.52 -12.16 7.03
C ARG A 138 4.95 -12.60 7.35
N HIS A 139 5.16 -13.07 8.57
CA HIS A 139 6.48 -13.50 9.07
C HIS A 139 7.20 -14.47 8.13
N HIS A 140 6.56 -15.58 7.74
CA HIS A 140 7.24 -16.60 6.92
C HIS A 140 7.63 -16.07 5.53
N PRO A 141 6.74 -15.43 4.74
CA PRO A 141 7.14 -14.83 3.46
C PRO A 141 8.26 -13.79 3.59
N ALA A 142 8.23 -12.96 4.65
CA ALA A 142 9.29 -12.00 4.90
C ALA A 142 10.63 -12.67 5.21
N SER A 143 10.62 -13.66 6.11
CA SER A 143 11.82 -14.40 6.51
C SER A 143 12.43 -15.15 5.33
N GLU A 144 11.62 -15.84 4.53
CA GLU A 144 12.09 -16.57 3.34
C GLU A 144 12.68 -15.61 2.29
N ALA A 145 12.07 -14.44 2.08
CA ALA A 145 12.58 -13.44 1.14
C ALA A 145 13.92 -12.86 1.61
N VAL A 146 14.08 -12.59 2.91
CA VAL A 146 15.34 -12.12 3.50
C VAL A 146 16.45 -13.17 3.36
N GLU A 147 16.18 -14.42 3.71
CA GLU A 147 17.16 -15.52 3.56
C GLU A 147 17.56 -15.72 2.08
N GLN A 148 16.59 -15.66 1.18
CA GLN A 148 16.85 -15.74 -0.26
C GLN A 148 17.74 -14.58 -0.75
N ALA A 149 17.48 -13.36 -0.24
CA ALA A 149 18.28 -12.18 -0.60
C ALA A 149 19.72 -12.29 -0.08
N VAL A 150 19.95 -12.91 1.07
CA VAL A 150 21.30 -13.18 1.60
C VAL A 150 22.06 -14.16 0.71
N LEU A 151 21.41 -15.18 0.17
CA LEU A 151 22.05 -16.22 -0.64
C LEU A 151 22.35 -15.77 -2.08
N ASN A 152 21.42 -15.11 -2.73
CA ASN A 152 21.46 -14.87 -4.18
C ASN A 152 21.30 -13.40 -4.57
N GLY A 153 21.28 -12.50 -3.61
CA GLY A 153 20.81 -11.14 -3.81
C GLY A 153 19.28 -11.07 -3.88
N GLY A 154 18.74 -9.87 -3.77
CA GLY A 154 17.31 -9.62 -3.80
C GLY A 154 16.98 -8.29 -3.11
N PRO A 155 15.71 -7.89 -3.09
CA PRO A 155 15.30 -6.63 -2.52
C PRO A 155 15.40 -6.64 -0.99
N ALA A 156 15.70 -5.50 -0.40
CA ALA A 156 15.27 -5.20 0.96
C ALA A 156 13.74 -5.11 1.01
N LEU A 157 13.13 -5.22 2.18
CA LEU A 157 11.69 -5.11 2.35
C LEU A 157 11.36 -3.89 3.21
N ILE A 158 10.34 -3.13 2.80
CA ILE A 158 9.69 -2.13 3.65
C ILE A 158 8.21 -2.51 3.72
N ASN A 159 7.74 -2.79 4.93
CA ASN A 159 6.33 -3.06 5.22
C ASN A 159 5.70 -1.81 5.83
N ILE A 160 4.63 -1.31 5.20
CA ILE A 160 3.90 -0.11 5.61
C ILE A 160 2.46 -0.46 5.99
N SER A 161 1.74 0.44 6.69
CA SER A 161 0.33 0.23 7.00
C SER A 161 -0.48 0.11 5.70
N HIS A 162 -1.33 -0.90 5.62
CA HIS A 162 -2.25 -1.13 4.51
C HIS A 162 -3.21 0.07 4.34
N PHE A 163 -3.83 0.50 5.44
CA PHE A 163 -4.67 1.69 5.47
C PHE A 163 -3.95 2.93 4.92
N ALA A 164 -2.74 3.19 5.42
CA ALA A 164 -1.98 4.37 5.03
C ALA A 164 -1.60 4.36 3.54
N ALA A 165 -1.19 3.21 3.03
CA ALA A 165 -0.80 3.04 1.62
C ALA A 165 -1.96 3.30 0.65
N GLU A 166 -3.17 2.80 0.98
CA GLU A 166 -4.36 2.97 0.16
C GLU A 166 -5.01 4.35 0.33
N TRP A 167 -4.94 4.93 1.53
CA TRP A 167 -5.51 6.24 1.83
C TRP A 167 -4.92 7.36 0.97
N LEU A 168 -3.64 7.28 0.61
CA LEU A 168 -2.96 8.27 -0.25
C LEU A 168 -3.64 8.46 -1.62
N TRP A 169 -4.39 7.49 -2.08
CA TRP A 169 -5.12 7.55 -3.36
C TRP A 169 -6.43 8.31 -3.27
N LEU A 170 -7.02 8.47 -2.08
CA LEU A 170 -8.41 8.94 -1.93
C LEU A 170 -8.63 10.37 -2.45
N ASP A 171 -7.68 11.29 -2.24
CA ASP A 171 -7.79 12.66 -2.75
C ASP A 171 -7.83 12.69 -4.28
N GLN A 172 -6.96 11.91 -4.92
CA GLN A 172 -6.95 11.79 -6.37
C GLN A 172 -8.24 11.14 -6.89
N ALA A 173 -8.67 10.06 -6.26
CA ALA A 173 -9.92 9.37 -6.60
C ALA A 173 -11.14 10.31 -6.44
N GLY A 174 -11.18 11.08 -5.34
CA GLY A 174 -12.22 12.07 -5.09
C GLY A 174 -12.28 13.10 -6.20
N ALA A 175 -11.15 13.71 -6.55
CA ALA A 175 -11.07 14.70 -7.61
C ALA A 175 -11.48 14.14 -8.99
N GLU A 176 -11.08 12.89 -9.30
CA GLU A 176 -11.48 12.22 -10.53
C GLU A 176 -12.98 11.94 -10.59
N LEU A 177 -13.58 11.53 -9.47
CA LEU A 177 -15.03 11.30 -9.37
C LEU A 177 -15.82 12.60 -9.55
N GLU A 178 -15.40 13.69 -8.90
CA GLU A 178 -16.00 15.01 -9.08
C GLU A 178 -15.96 15.46 -10.55
N ALA A 179 -14.80 15.37 -11.16
CA ALA A 179 -14.61 15.78 -12.55
C ALA A 179 -15.44 14.95 -13.55
N LYS A 180 -15.56 13.63 -13.32
CA LYS A 180 -16.25 12.73 -14.25
C LYS A 180 -17.76 12.68 -14.04
N LEU A 181 -18.23 12.81 -12.81
CA LEU A 181 -19.65 12.60 -12.47
C LEU A 181 -20.39 13.91 -12.13
N GLY A 182 -19.67 15.01 -11.91
CA GLY A 182 -20.27 16.28 -11.50
C GLY A 182 -20.89 16.21 -10.10
N LEU A 183 -20.39 15.34 -9.25
CA LEU A 183 -20.82 15.15 -7.87
C LEU A 183 -19.88 15.89 -6.91
N SER A 184 -20.38 16.32 -5.76
CA SER A 184 -19.52 16.75 -4.67
C SER A 184 -18.99 15.52 -3.93
N VAL A 185 -17.67 15.42 -3.76
CA VAL A 185 -17.00 14.33 -3.07
C VAL A 185 -16.36 14.84 -1.79
N THR A 186 -16.57 14.12 -0.70
CA THR A 186 -15.87 14.36 0.57
C THR A 186 -14.96 13.18 0.85
N VAL A 187 -13.66 13.40 0.89
CA VAL A 187 -12.69 12.41 1.37
C VAL A 187 -12.73 12.42 2.89
N SER A 188 -12.94 11.26 3.50
CA SER A 188 -12.96 11.13 4.96
C SER A 188 -11.53 11.21 5.51
N ASP A 189 -11.33 12.01 6.55
CA ASP A 189 -10.09 12.12 7.33
C ASP A 189 -10.05 11.17 8.54
N LEU A 190 -11.08 10.34 8.70
CA LEU A 190 -11.15 9.37 9.78
C LEU A 190 -10.08 8.29 9.59
N ASN A 191 -9.19 8.18 10.56
CA ASN A 191 -8.23 7.09 10.61
C ASN A 191 -8.95 5.80 11.04
N THR A 192 -9.01 4.84 10.11
CA THR A 192 -9.63 3.52 10.32
C THR A 192 -8.60 2.40 10.37
N ASP A 193 -7.30 2.72 10.50
CA ASP A 193 -6.28 1.71 10.80
C ASP A 193 -6.65 0.98 12.10
N PRO A 194 -6.66 -0.36 12.13
CA PRO A 194 -7.09 -1.10 13.32
C PRO A 194 -6.14 -0.98 14.51
N TRP A 195 -4.89 -0.56 14.28
CA TRP A 195 -3.87 -0.46 15.32
C TRP A 195 -3.89 0.91 15.99
N THR A 196 -4.08 0.97 17.30
CA THR A 196 -4.24 2.23 18.03
C THR A 196 -2.95 2.74 18.65
N PHE A 197 -2.05 1.84 19.05
CA PHE A 197 -0.72 2.21 19.58
C PHE A 197 0.26 1.04 19.46
N GLN A 198 1.53 1.36 19.46
CA GLN A 198 2.63 0.40 19.51
C GLN A 198 3.46 0.59 20.79
N VAL A 199 3.82 -0.51 21.44
CA VAL A 199 4.78 -0.52 22.53
C VAL A 199 6.13 -0.98 21.99
N GLN A 200 7.10 -0.08 21.97
CA GLN A 200 8.48 -0.45 21.68
C GLN A 200 9.10 -1.10 22.92
N ARG A 201 9.95 -2.11 22.73
CA ARG A 201 10.72 -2.67 23.82
C ARG A 201 11.59 -1.55 24.41
N VAL A 202 11.36 -1.19 25.67
CA VAL A 202 12.24 -0.29 26.40
C VAL A 202 13.57 -1.01 26.56
N GLY A 203 14.64 -0.46 25.95
CA GLY A 203 15.89 -1.15 25.77
C GLY A 203 16.57 -1.52 27.08
N SER A 204 17.20 -2.69 27.09
CA SER A 204 18.51 -2.83 27.71
C SER A 204 19.54 -2.40 26.67
N GLU A 205 20.28 -1.35 26.95
CA GLU A 205 21.52 -1.03 26.26
C GLU A 205 22.49 -2.23 26.24
#